data_10d7be0118af2a45fff30d388375f6ef
#
_entry.id   10d7be0118af2a45fff30d388375f6ef
#
_cell.length_a   1.000
_cell.length_b   1.000
_cell.length_c   1.000
_cell.angle_alpha   90.00
_cell.angle_beta   90.00
_cell.angle_gamma   90.00
#
_symmetry.space_group_name_H-M   'P 1'
#
loop_
_entity.id
_entity.type
_entity.pdbx_description
1 polymer ?
#
loop_
_entity_poly.entity_id
_entity_poly.type
_entity_poly.pdbx_seq_one_letter_code
_entity_poly.pdbx_strand_id
1 'polypeptide(L)'
;MKLTKKRQEILDIILKCQKPVTAKFLKSEVSFDLSTVYRSLDYLAKNNFIFSFEYENEKYYFKDENMDFFVCYSCKIMETLTELSQDKQELRKKQDTLEKKGFSFTSQLSIIKGQCNNCNKK
;
A
#
# COMPACT_ATOMS: atom_id res chain seq x y z
N MET A 1 -20.82 -7.31 -1.36
CA MET A 1 -20.92 -6.15 -2.25
C MET A 1 -20.28 -6.46 -3.60
N LYS A 2 -21.01 -6.19 -4.64
CA LYS A 2 -20.56 -6.51 -6.00
C LYS A 2 -19.82 -5.34 -6.61
N LEU A 3 -18.56 -5.55 -7.01
CA LEU A 3 -17.77 -4.52 -7.68
C LEU A 3 -18.12 -4.44 -9.15
N THR A 4 -18.03 -3.23 -9.75
CA THR A 4 -18.14 -3.08 -11.18
C THR A 4 -16.94 -3.75 -11.86
N LYS A 5 -17.06 -4.01 -13.17
CA LYS A 5 -15.97 -4.61 -13.94
C LYS A 5 -14.67 -3.82 -13.81
N LYS A 6 -14.75 -2.50 -13.91
CA LYS A 6 -13.59 -1.63 -13.85
C LYS A 6 -12.92 -1.65 -12.47
N ARG A 7 -13.73 -1.63 -11.41
CA ARG A 7 -13.22 -1.70 -10.05
C ARG A 7 -12.58 -3.04 -9.77
N GLN A 8 -13.20 -4.13 -10.24
CA GLN A 8 -12.65 -5.47 -10.08
C GLN A 8 -11.32 -5.61 -10.82
N GLU A 9 -11.22 -5.04 -12.03
CA GLU A 9 -9.98 -5.07 -12.80
C GLU A 9 -8.84 -4.38 -12.07
N ILE A 10 -9.10 -3.19 -11.52
CA ILE A 10 -8.11 -2.45 -10.73
C ILE A 10 -7.70 -3.26 -9.49
N LEU A 11 -8.67 -3.80 -8.77
CA LEU A 11 -8.39 -4.59 -7.56
C LEU A 11 -7.54 -5.82 -7.90
N ASP A 12 -7.86 -6.52 -8.97
CA ASP A 12 -7.11 -7.71 -9.38
C ASP A 12 -5.65 -7.39 -9.67
N ILE A 13 -5.38 -6.24 -10.30
CA ILE A 13 -4.00 -5.81 -10.57
C ILE A 13 -3.26 -5.55 -9.26
N ILE A 14 -3.89 -4.85 -8.32
CA ILE A 14 -3.27 -4.55 -7.02
C ILE A 14 -2.99 -5.83 -6.24
N LEU A 15 -3.93 -6.78 -6.26
CA LEU A 15 -3.76 -8.06 -5.54
C LEU A 15 -2.62 -8.90 -6.09
N LYS A 16 -2.30 -8.76 -7.37
CA LYS A 16 -1.18 -9.49 -7.99
C LYS A 16 0.17 -8.82 -7.75
N CYS A 17 0.18 -7.55 -7.39
CA CYS A 17 1.42 -6.81 -7.19
C CYS A 17 2.03 -7.13 -5.83
N GLN A 18 3.34 -7.28 -5.80
CA GLN A 18 4.09 -7.57 -4.58
C GLN A 18 4.52 -6.28 -3.85
N LYS A 19 4.32 -5.14 -4.46
CA LYS A 19 4.72 -3.84 -3.92
C LYS A 19 3.61 -2.83 -4.12
N PRO A 20 3.63 -1.70 -3.40
CA PRO A 20 2.64 -0.64 -3.60
C PRO A 20 2.70 -0.10 -5.02
N VAL A 21 1.56 0.31 -5.53
CA VAL A 21 1.44 0.82 -6.90
C VAL A 21 0.83 2.22 -6.91
N THR A 22 1.10 2.97 -7.99
CA THR A 22 0.57 4.30 -8.18
C THR A 22 -0.60 4.26 -9.17
N ALA A 23 -1.39 5.35 -9.20
CA ALA A 23 -2.47 5.47 -10.18
C ALA A 23 -1.93 5.47 -11.61
N LYS A 24 -0.75 6.09 -11.82
CA LYS A 24 -0.10 6.09 -13.13
C LYS A 24 0.22 4.69 -13.63
N PHE A 25 0.78 3.86 -12.74
CA PHE A 25 1.07 2.47 -13.08
C PHE A 25 -0.22 1.75 -13.48
N LEU A 26 -1.27 1.91 -12.69
CA LEU A 26 -2.55 1.26 -12.96
C LEU A 26 -3.15 1.73 -14.28
N LYS A 27 -3.01 3.03 -14.59
CA LYS A 27 -3.49 3.57 -15.86
C LYS A 27 -2.79 2.89 -17.05
N SER A 28 -1.50 2.57 -16.91
CA SER A 28 -0.76 1.90 -17.98
C SER A 28 -1.22 0.46 -18.21
N GLU A 29 -1.88 -0.14 -17.23
CA GLU A 29 -2.32 -1.54 -17.29
C GLU A 29 -3.79 -1.71 -17.72
N VAL A 30 -4.53 -0.60 -17.84
CA VAL A 30 -5.97 -0.65 -18.18
C VAL A 30 -6.25 0.25 -19.37
N SER A 31 -7.41 0.01 -20.01
CA SER A 31 -7.81 0.77 -21.20
C SER A 31 -8.63 2.02 -20.89
N PHE A 32 -9.19 2.13 -19.69
CA PHE A 32 -10.03 3.27 -19.35
C PHE A 32 -9.16 4.44 -18.83
N ASP A 33 -9.77 5.63 -18.73
CA ASP A 33 -9.05 6.87 -18.46
C ASP A 33 -8.59 6.99 -16.99
N LEU A 34 -7.68 7.95 -16.75
CA LEU A 34 -7.09 8.16 -15.43
C LEU A 34 -8.14 8.55 -14.38
N SER A 35 -9.13 9.37 -14.75
CA SER A 35 -10.17 9.76 -13.80
C SER A 35 -10.99 8.55 -13.34
N THR A 36 -11.23 7.59 -14.23
CA THR A 36 -11.89 6.33 -13.85
C THR A 36 -11.01 5.51 -12.91
N VAL A 37 -9.70 5.49 -13.14
CA VAL A 37 -8.75 4.83 -12.24
C VAL A 37 -8.85 5.44 -10.84
N TYR A 38 -8.81 6.77 -10.73
CA TYR A 38 -8.91 7.44 -9.43
C TYR A 38 -10.23 7.18 -8.72
N ARG A 39 -11.35 7.22 -9.44
CA ARG A 39 -12.65 6.90 -8.85
C ARG A 39 -12.71 5.48 -8.32
N SER A 40 -12.14 4.55 -9.07
CA SER A 40 -12.10 3.14 -8.65
C SER A 40 -11.24 2.98 -7.39
N LEU A 41 -10.08 3.63 -7.35
CA LEU A 41 -9.19 3.58 -6.19
C LEU A 41 -9.85 4.19 -4.95
N ASP A 42 -10.52 5.33 -5.11
CA ASP A 42 -11.21 5.98 -3.99
C ASP A 42 -12.30 5.06 -3.43
N TYR A 43 -13.07 4.42 -4.30
CA TYR A 43 -14.11 3.49 -3.88
C TYR A 43 -13.52 2.30 -3.14
N LEU A 44 -12.47 1.69 -3.69
CA LEU A 44 -11.84 0.51 -3.09
C LEU A 44 -11.21 0.84 -1.74
N ALA A 45 -10.56 1.99 -1.63
CA ALA A 45 -9.95 2.42 -0.37
C ALA A 45 -11.01 2.74 0.68
N LYS A 46 -12.06 3.44 0.30
CA LYS A 46 -13.16 3.81 1.20
C LYS A 46 -13.86 2.58 1.77
N ASN A 47 -13.93 1.50 1.00
CA ASN A 47 -14.59 0.28 1.43
C ASN A 47 -13.61 -0.78 1.96
N ASN A 48 -12.38 -0.38 2.23
CA ASN A 48 -11.34 -1.21 2.85
C ASN A 48 -10.92 -2.44 2.03
N PHE A 49 -11.10 -2.39 0.70
CA PHE A 49 -10.55 -3.41 -0.18
C PHE A 49 -9.05 -3.23 -0.38
N ILE A 50 -8.58 -1.98 -0.31
CA ILE A 50 -7.17 -1.62 -0.44
C ILE A 50 -6.86 -0.52 0.57
N PHE A 51 -5.57 -0.23 0.73
CA PHE A 51 -5.07 0.81 1.63
C PHE A 51 -4.15 1.74 0.85
N SER A 52 -3.98 2.96 1.32
CA SER A 52 -3.16 3.93 0.62
C SER A 52 -2.32 4.77 1.59
N PHE A 53 -1.23 5.32 1.06
CA PHE A 53 -0.39 6.25 1.80
C PHE A 53 0.31 7.18 0.83
N GLU A 54 0.79 8.31 1.32
CA GLU A 54 1.58 9.25 0.54
C GLU A 54 3.04 9.18 0.96
N TYR A 55 3.93 9.21 -0.03
CA TYR A 55 5.37 9.27 0.18
C TYR A 55 5.97 10.15 -0.90
N GLU A 56 6.66 11.22 -0.49
CA GLU A 56 7.29 12.20 -1.39
C GLU A 56 6.31 12.73 -2.46
N ASN A 57 5.11 13.13 -2.01
CA ASN A 57 4.06 13.71 -2.84
C ASN A 57 3.46 12.73 -3.86
N GLU A 58 3.71 11.45 -3.71
CA GLU A 58 3.13 10.40 -4.55
C GLU A 58 2.25 9.50 -3.70
N LYS A 59 1.05 9.20 -4.18
CA LYS A 59 0.13 8.32 -3.47
C LYS A 59 0.27 6.90 -3.97
N TYR A 60 0.45 5.98 -3.02
CA TYR A 60 0.64 4.55 -3.29
C TYR A 60 -0.52 3.76 -2.75
N TYR A 61 -0.85 2.65 -3.40
CA TYR A 61 -1.95 1.77 -3.03
C TYR A 61 -1.43 0.35 -2.84
N PHE A 62 -1.94 -0.34 -1.83
CA PHE A 62 -1.50 -1.70 -1.51
C PHE A 62 -2.65 -2.50 -0.91
N LYS A 63 -2.45 -3.81 -0.81
CA LYS A 63 -3.53 -4.76 -0.49
C LYS A 63 -3.65 -5.16 0.98
N ASP A 64 -2.60 -5.02 1.78
CA ASP A 64 -2.57 -5.52 3.14
C ASP A 64 -2.72 -4.43 4.19
N GLU A 65 -3.37 -4.78 5.31
CA GLU A 65 -3.60 -3.83 6.40
C GLU A 65 -2.32 -3.46 7.15
N ASN A 66 -1.38 -4.40 7.23
CA ASN A 66 -0.15 -4.24 8.00
C ASN A 66 1.02 -4.58 7.11
N MET A 67 1.79 -3.57 6.74
CA MET A 67 2.90 -3.75 5.81
C MET A 67 4.12 -2.97 6.24
N ASP A 68 5.27 -3.55 5.96
CA ASP A 68 6.55 -2.88 6.09
C ASP A 68 7.15 -2.76 4.70
N PHE A 69 7.67 -1.56 4.38
CA PHE A 69 8.26 -1.30 3.07
C PHE A 69 9.68 -0.77 3.24
N PHE A 70 10.54 -1.12 2.31
CA PHE A 70 11.87 -0.53 2.19
C PHE A 70 11.89 0.40 0.98
N VAL A 71 12.43 1.60 1.14
CA VAL A 71 12.57 2.58 0.06
C VAL A 71 14.04 2.96 -0.06
N CYS A 72 14.59 2.83 -1.26
CA CYS A 72 15.95 3.32 -1.55
C CYS A 72 15.87 4.81 -1.84
N TYR A 73 16.58 5.63 -1.04
CA TYR A 73 16.53 7.08 -1.25
C TYR A 73 17.30 7.53 -2.49
N SER A 74 18.13 6.64 -3.07
CA SER A 74 18.90 6.96 -4.28
C SER A 74 18.14 6.67 -5.56
N CYS A 75 17.68 5.43 -5.76
CA CYS A 75 16.98 5.03 -6.99
C CYS A 75 15.46 4.97 -6.84
N LYS A 76 14.94 5.20 -5.63
CA LYS A 76 13.51 5.24 -5.34
C LYS A 76 12.79 3.91 -5.48
N ILE A 77 13.51 2.78 -5.55
CA ILE A 77 12.86 1.47 -5.57
C ILE A 77 12.15 1.23 -4.23
N MET A 78 10.98 0.63 -4.28
CA MET A 78 10.20 0.32 -3.09
C MET A 78 9.92 -1.17 -3.07
N GLU A 79 10.25 -1.82 -1.96
CA GLU A 79 10.02 -3.25 -1.80
C GLU A 79 9.21 -3.54 -0.55
N THR A 80 8.35 -4.56 -0.63
CA THR A 80 7.57 -5.02 0.51
C THR A 80 8.41 -6.00 1.32
N LEU A 81 8.44 -5.78 2.64
CA LEU A 81 9.20 -6.63 3.56
C LEU A 81 8.24 -7.47 4.39
N THR A 82 7.78 -8.59 3.82
CA THR A 82 6.83 -9.48 4.49
C THR A 82 7.43 -10.15 5.72
N GLU A 83 8.74 -10.32 5.76
CA GLU A 83 9.44 -10.97 6.87
C GLU A 83 9.29 -10.20 8.19
N LEU A 84 9.16 -8.88 8.11
CA LEU A 84 9.05 -8.03 9.30
C LEU A 84 7.62 -7.94 9.84
N SER A 85 6.63 -8.34 9.06
CA SER A 85 5.22 -8.22 9.42
C SER A 85 4.71 -9.37 10.28
N GLN A 86 5.60 -10.24 10.77
CA GLN A 86 5.23 -11.47 11.45
C GLN A 86 4.97 -11.35 12.94
N ASP A 87 5.35 -10.23 13.57
CA ASP A 87 5.20 -10.10 15.02
C ASP A 87 3.80 -9.66 15.42
N LYS A 88 2.93 -10.65 15.63
CA LYS A 88 1.54 -10.43 16.03
C LYS A 88 1.43 -9.88 17.45
N GLN A 89 2.37 -10.20 18.33
CA GLN A 89 2.34 -9.73 19.70
C GLN A 89 2.60 -8.23 19.78
N GLU A 90 3.58 -7.74 19.03
CA GLU A 90 3.89 -6.32 18.98
C GLU A 90 2.73 -5.52 18.41
N LEU A 91 2.11 -6.03 17.36
CA LEU A 91 0.92 -5.39 16.76
C LEU A 91 -0.22 -5.32 17.75
N ARG A 92 -0.47 -6.41 18.50
CA ARG A 92 -1.52 -6.45 19.51
C ARG A 92 -1.29 -5.42 20.61
N LYS A 93 -0.05 -5.26 21.06
CA LYS A 93 0.30 -4.24 22.06
C LYS A 93 -0.01 -2.85 21.59
N LYS A 94 0.29 -2.56 20.32
CA LYS A 94 0.00 -1.25 19.72
C LYS A 94 -1.50 -1.02 19.65
N GLN A 95 -2.26 -2.03 19.25
CA GLN A 95 -3.73 -1.93 19.20
C GLN A 95 -4.33 -1.68 20.58
N ASP A 96 -3.87 -2.41 21.61
CA ASP A 96 -4.34 -2.24 22.96
C ASP A 96 -4.07 -0.83 23.49
N THR A 97 -2.88 -0.30 23.20
CA THR A 97 -2.50 1.05 23.60
C THR A 97 -3.43 2.09 22.98
N LEU A 98 -3.74 1.92 21.70
CA LEU A 98 -4.63 2.84 20.98
C LEU A 98 -6.06 2.76 21.53
N GLU A 99 -6.55 1.57 21.83
CA GLU A 99 -7.89 1.37 22.39
C GLU A 99 -8.03 2.06 23.76
N LYS A 100 -7.00 1.98 24.59
CA LYS A 100 -7.02 2.63 25.91
C LYS A 100 -7.10 4.14 25.78
N LYS A 101 -6.61 4.70 24.67
CA LYS A 101 -6.69 6.13 24.40
C LYS A 101 -7.98 6.54 23.67
N GLY A 102 -8.85 5.57 23.38
CA GLY A 102 -10.08 5.83 22.64
C GLY A 102 -9.89 5.94 21.13
N PHE A 103 -8.75 5.48 20.62
CA PHE A 103 -8.46 5.49 19.19
C PHE A 103 -8.86 4.16 18.56
N SER A 104 -9.27 4.21 17.31
CA SER A 104 -9.51 2.99 16.54
C SER A 104 -8.29 2.68 15.68
N PHE A 105 -8.04 1.39 15.47
CA PHE A 105 -6.95 0.92 14.63
C PHE A 105 -7.51 0.40 13.30
N THR A 106 -6.98 0.89 12.19
CA THR A 106 -7.39 0.43 10.86
C THR A 106 -6.27 -0.34 10.19
N SER A 107 -5.08 0.26 10.12
CA SER A 107 -3.94 -0.38 9.46
C SER A 107 -2.64 0.19 10.00
N GLN A 108 -1.56 -0.55 9.79
CA GLN A 108 -0.22 -0.09 10.17
C GLN A 108 0.69 -0.11 8.96
N LEU A 109 1.46 0.95 8.81
CA LEU A 109 2.42 1.09 7.73
C LEU A 109 3.75 1.51 8.31
N SER A 110 4.83 0.81 7.92
CA SER A 110 6.19 1.18 8.30
C SER A 110 7.01 1.36 7.03
N ILE A 111 7.75 2.46 6.96
CA ILE A 111 8.62 2.75 5.83
C ILE A 111 10.05 2.85 6.34
N ILE A 112 10.91 1.97 5.84
CA ILE A 112 12.32 1.93 6.18
C ILE A 112 13.11 2.53 5.02
N LYS A 113 13.88 3.57 5.29
CA LYS A 113 14.67 4.26 4.27
C LYS A 113 16.12 3.82 4.33
N GLY A 114 16.73 3.63 3.17
CA GLY A 114 18.13 3.24 3.09
C GLY A 114 18.59 3.20 1.65
N GLN A 115 19.64 2.47 1.37
CA GLN A 115 20.13 2.24 0.01
C GLN A 115 19.95 0.79 -0.36
N CYS A 116 19.45 0.53 -1.57
CA CYS A 116 19.27 -0.83 -2.05
C CYS A 116 20.63 -1.44 -2.39
N ASN A 117 20.63 -2.74 -2.65
CA ASN A 117 21.82 -3.50 -2.98
C ASN A 117 22.64 -2.85 -4.11
N ASN A 118 21.97 -2.41 -5.17
CA ASN A 118 22.66 -1.80 -6.32
C ASN A 118 23.22 -0.43 -6.02
N CYS A 119 22.53 0.39 -5.23
CA CYS A 119 23.00 1.73 -4.90
C CYS A 119 24.08 1.72 -3.82
N ASN A 120 24.10 0.72 -2.97
CA ASN A 120 25.07 0.58 -1.89
C ASN A 120 26.41 0.04 -2.38
N LYS A 121 26.47 -0.49 -3.58
CA LYS A 121 27.71 -0.96 -4.19
C LYS A 121 28.48 0.22 -4.79
N LYS A 122 29.70 0.38 -4.35
CA LYS A 122 30.64 1.36 -4.91
C LYS A 122 31.92 0.68 -5.28
#